data_8acbf813ee7103f9b766ab95bf06de38
#
_entry.id   8acbf813ee7103f9b766ab95bf06de38
#
_cell.length_a   1.000
_cell.length_b   1.000
_cell.length_c   1.000
_cell.angle_alpha   90.00
_cell.angle_beta   90.00
_cell.angle_gamma   90.00
#
_symmetry.space_group_name_H-M   'P 1'
#
loop_
_entity.id
_entity.type
_entity.pdbx_description
1 polymer ?
#
loop_
_entity_poly.entity_id
_entity_poly.type
_entity_poly.pdbx_seq_one_letter_code
_entity_poly.pdbx_strand_id
1 'polypeptide(L)'
;MSQTKNSEKKGNAKQDILHRVGVLYTLFILAALGITVRLVWVQFVSPSVKHNAEVMSDGVYRTKTISAHRGAILASTGEPLALSSVRYEATFDFAAEGFRDAKPEDFKTNVDSLAKLLAQHFSPADAEREGYDYISEQEYRNIFYTNIAKEEKRAPRALKIFPRSVTTDEWNMMKRQFPILNLNMGVVYGSERVDERIYPSDDLARQVIGRDGMLVIKGDTSRGSGLELIYDEYLSGHDGLAVEQRIAHGFWTRVNDKRNRMPEDGCNVVTTIDAGLQKMATERLRDALISEEASFGVAMVMEAATGNILCMVNLSSGEERGTNYTERVYNHAMRTALCPGSTMKLASAMALLEIGGMDVDSTVEIKGAAETVGKTRVVDSHNVAREVGSDSVTLRDGFAHSSNIFFAKAVYERFKDDPKRYTEYLEDLLFNDYVGLGEFKEA
;
A
#
# COMPACT_ATOMS: atom_id res chain seq x y z
N MET A 1 -31.49 19.86 108.28
CA MET A 1 -30.50 18.94 107.68
C MET A 1 -31.04 18.24 106.41
N SER A 2 -32.15 18.63 105.80
CA SER A 2 -32.74 17.89 104.60
C SER A 2 -32.47 18.63 103.27
N GLN A 3 -32.19 19.90 103.22
CA GLN A 3 -32.00 20.69 102.00
C GLN A 3 -30.56 20.60 101.37
N THR A 4 -29.55 20.28 102.17
CA THR A 4 -28.18 20.16 101.71
C THR A 4 -27.89 18.84 100.98
N LYS A 5 -28.52 17.74 101.27
CA LYS A 5 -28.33 16.42 100.61
C LYS A 5 -28.98 16.36 99.18
N ASN A 6 -29.94 17.24 98.87
CA ASN A 6 -30.59 17.27 97.55
C ASN A 6 -29.83 18.12 96.52
N SER A 7 -29.02 19.07 96.95
CA SER A 7 -28.22 19.89 96.06
C SER A 7 -26.91 19.15 95.62
N GLU A 8 -26.30 18.35 96.50
CA GLU A 8 -25.13 17.51 96.15
C GLU A 8 -25.51 16.38 95.18
N LYS A 9 -26.70 15.74 95.35
CA LYS A 9 -27.14 14.71 94.42
C LYS A 9 -27.43 15.27 93.01
N LYS A 10 -27.94 16.49 92.88
CA LYS A 10 -28.18 17.17 91.64
C LYS A 10 -26.89 17.63 90.96
N GLY A 11 -25.87 18.04 91.74
CA GLY A 11 -24.53 18.41 91.22
C GLY A 11 -23.82 17.19 90.65
N ASN A 12 -23.81 16.07 91.32
CA ASN A 12 -23.21 14.82 90.81
C ASN A 12 -23.91 14.27 89.55
N ALA A 13 -25.22 14.33 89.50
CA ALA A 13 -25.95 13.84 88.30
C ALA A 13 -25.68 14.73 87.05
N LYS A 14 -25.50 16.05 87.26
CA LYS A 14 -25.13 16.98 86.17
C LYS A 14 -23.69 16.74 85.68
N GLN A 15 -22.78 16.47 86.59
CA GLN A 15 -21.41 16.13 86.25
C GLN A 15 -21.29 14.79 85.51
N ASP A 16 -22.06 13.78 85.93
CA ASP A 16 -22.14 12.46 85.30
C ASP A 16 -22.72 12.57 83.86
N ILE A 17 -23.73 13.38 83.68
CA ILE A 17 -24.34 13.65 82.35
C ILE A 17 -23.31 14.37 81.46
N LEU A 18 -22.63 15.38 81.97
CA LEU A 18 -21.59 16.11 81.20
C LEU A 18 -20.43 15.20 80.87
N HIS A 19 -20.02 14.31 81.74
CA HIS A 19 -18.98 13.34 81.47
C HIS A 19 -19.38 12.34 80.36
N ARG A 20 -20.58 11.81 80.43
CA ARG A 20 -21.15 10.89 79.39
C ARG A 20 -21.30 11.59 78.07
N VAL A 21 -21.79 12.82 78.02
CA VAL A 21 -21.86 13.64 76.82
C VAL A 21 -20.46 13.92 76.25
N GLY A 22 -19.49 14.25 77.13
CA GLY A 22 -18.08 14.45 76.74
C GLY A 22 -17.47 13.18 76.08
N VAL A 23 -17.72 11.99 76.69
CA VAL A 23 -17.24 10.72 76.13
C VAL A 23 -17.89 10.46 74.76
N LEU A 24 -19.19 10.66 74.63
CA LEU A 24 -19.88 10.53 73.34
C LEU A 24 -19.32 11.47 72.29
N TYR A 25 -19.09 12.74 72.61
CA TYR A 25 -18.51 13.74 71.74
C TYR A 25 -17.11 13.32 71.27
N THR A 26 -16.30 12.84 72.20
CA THR A 26 -14.93 12.34 71.87
C THR A 26 -15.00 11.15 70.95
N LEU A 27 -15.93 10.20 71.16
CA LEU A 27 -16.15 9.07 70.27
C LEU A 27 -16.56 9.50 68.86
N PHE A 28 -17.46 10.51 68.76
CA PHE A 28 -17.85 11.05 67.46
C PHE A 28 -16.72 11.73 66.73
N ILE A 29 -15.86 12.50 67.45
CA ILE A 29 -14.70 13.15 66.87
C ILE A 29 -13.70 12.10 66.39
N LEU A 30 -13.43 11.06 67.16
CA LEU A 30 -12.54 9.93 66.76
C LEU A 30 -13.10 9.17 65.57
N ALA A 31 -14.38 8.93 65.50
CA ALA A 31 -15.02 8.32 64.36
C ALA A 31 -14.93 9.19 63.11
N ALA A 32 -15.17 10.49 63.21
CA ALA A 32 -15.04 11.42 62.12
C ALA A 32 -13.60 11.50 61.62
N LEU A 33 -12.64 11.53 62.55
CA LEU A 33 -11.20 11.50 62.20
C LEU A 33 -10.83 10.21 61.49
N GLY A 34 -11.32 9.06 61.97
CA GLY A 34 -11.08 7.76 61.36
C GLY A 34 -11.64 7.66 59.92
N ILE A 35 -12.83 8.22 59.71
CA ILE A 35 -13.45 8.29 58.37
C ILE A 35 -12.64 9.20 57.45
N THR A 36 -12.20 10.36 57.96
CA THR A 36 -11.41 11.32 57.19
C THR A 36 -10.03 10.69 56.79
N VAL A 37 -9.35 10.08 57.74
CA VAL A 37 -8.08 9.39 57.45
C VAL A 37 -8.29 8.24 56.44
N ARG A 38 -9.37 7.49 56.56
CA ARG A 38 -9.68 6.40 55.59
C ARG A 38 -10.01 6.95 54.20
N LEU A 39 -10.73 8.07 54.13
CA LEU A 39 -11.00 8.73 52.83
C LEU A 39 -9.73 9.21 52.16
N VAL A 40 -8.85 9.88 52.91
CA VAL A 40 -7.54 10.31 52.40
C VAL A 40 -6.71 9.13 51.95
N TRP A 41 -6.67 8.06 52.75
CA TRP A 41 -5.96 6.83 52.37
C TRP A 41 -6.51 6.19 51.10
N VAL A 42 -7.85 6.09 50.95
CA VAL A 42 -8.49 5.54 49.75
C VAL A 42 -8.20 6.40 48.53
N GLN A 43 -8.26 7.75 48.67
CA GLN A 43 -8.06 8.64 47.52
C GLN A 43 -6.60 8.76 47.07
N PHE A 44 -5.64 8.74 48.00
CA PHE A 44 -4.24 9.06 47.67
C PHE A 44 -3.27 7.87 47.76
N VAL A 45 -3.61 6.84 48.52
CA VAL A 45 -2.68 5.73 48.83
C VAL A 45 -3.13 4.40 48.29
N SER A 46 -4.44 4.13 48.23
CA SER A 46 -4.94 2.80 47.86
C SER A 46 -4.57 2.41 46.42
N PRO A 47 -3.77 1.33 46.23
CA PRO A 47 -3.40 0.86 44.89
C PRO A 47 -4.62 0.42 44.06
N SER A 48 -5.65 -0.12 44.69
CA SER A 48 -6.87 -0.58 44.01
C SER A 48 -7.70 0.56 43.42
N VAL A 49 -7.71 1.73 44.07
CA VAL A 49 -8.41 2.90 43.55
C VAL A 49 -7.67 3.52 42.37
N LYS A 50 -6.34 3.55 42.44
CA LYS A 50 -5.52 4.00 41.29
C LYS A 50 -5.68 3.06 40.11
N HIS A 51 -5.61 1.76 40.33
CA HIS A 51 -5.80 0.74 39.31
C HIS A 51 -7.22 0.80 38.71
N ASN A 52 -8.25 0.90 39.54
CA ASN A 52 -9.63 1.05 39.05
C ASN A 52 -9.86 2.38 38.32
N ALA A 53 -9.21 3.47 38.73
CA ALA A 53 -9.29 4.73 38.02
C ALA A 53 -8.59 4.66 36.65
N GLU A 54 -7.45 3.98 36.54
CA GLU A 54 -6.79 3.69 35.27
C GLU A 54 -7.65 2.78 34.37
N VAL A 55 -8.17 1.67 34.89
CA VAL A 55 -9.07 0.78 34.15
C VAL A 55 -10.37 1.49 33.71
N MET A 56 -10.93 2.33 34.56
CA MET A 56 -12.10 3.14 34.20
C MET A 56 -11.74 4.22 33.18
N SER A 57 -10.56 4.82 33.25
CA SER A 57 -10.09 5.79 32.24
C SER A 57 -9.84 5.13 30.89
N ASP A 58 -9.25 3.95 30.86
CA ASP A 58 -9.04 3.17 29.65
C ASP A 58 -10.35 2.71 29.00
N GLY A 59 -11.40 2.47 29.82
CA GLY A 59 -12.75 2.18 29.32
C GLY A 59 -13.53 3.40 28.83
N VAL A 60 -13.08 4.62 29.18
CA VAL A 60 -13.75 5.88 28.83
C VAL A 60 -13.04 6.61 27.71
N TYR A 61 -11.74 6.46 27.58
CA TYR A 61 -10.93 7.08 26.54
C TYR A 61 -10.23 6.01 25.70
N ARG A 62 -10.14 6.28 24.40
CA ARG A 62 -9.31 5.49 23.49
C ARG A 62 -8.51 6.41 22.58
N THR A 63 -7.37 5.94 22.10
CA THR A 63 -6.64 6.58 21.03
C THR A 63 -7.03 5.92 19.71
N LYS A 64 -7.40 6.74 18.72
CA LYS A 64 -7.66 6.31 17.36
C LYS A 64 -6.59 6.89 16.44
N THR A 65 -5.93 6.04 15.67
CA THR A 65 -5.04 6.49 14.61
C THR A 65 -5.89 7.11 13.49
N ILE A 66 -5.45 8.25 12.99
CA ILE A 66 -6.01 8.88 11.79
C ILE A 66 -4.98 8.67 10.70
N SER A 67 -5.28 7.79 9.75
CA SER A 67 -4.34 7.47 8.69
C SER A 67 -4.05 8.69 7.81
N ALA A 68 -2.77 8.89 7.50
CA ALA A 68 -2.34 9.82 6.48
C ALA A 68 -2.76 9.33 5.09
N HIS A 69 -2.96 10.25 4.15
CA HIS A 69 -3.17 9.88 2.75
C HIS A 69 -1.83 9.58 2.10
N ARG A 70 -1.76 8.43 1.44
CA ARG A 70 -0.62 8.09 0.62
C ARG A 70 -0.57 8.96 -0.63
N GLY A 71 0.57 9.61 -0.89
CA GLY A 71 0.80 10.47 -2.04
C GLY A 71 0.63 9.73 -3.38
N ALA A 72 0.35 10.46 -4.43
CA ALA A 72 0.19 9.91 -5.77
C ALA A 72 1.55 9.68 -6.46
N ILE A 73 1.61 8.68 -7.35
CA ILE A 73 2.68 8.55 -8.35
C ILE A 73 2.12 9.09 -9.66
N LEU A 74 2.79 10.10 -10.21
CA LEU A 74 2.35 10.84 -11.38
C LEU A 74 3.29 10.60 -12.55
N ALA A 75 2.74 10.57 -13.75
CA ALA A 75 3.50 10.70 -14.99
C ALA A 75 4.14 12.10 -15.11
N SER A 76 5.07 12.28 -16.03
CA SER A 76 5.71 13.58 -16.31
C SER A 76 4.73 14.69 -16.70
N THR A 77 3.58 14.30 -17.26
CA THR A 77 2.47 15.18 -17.64
C THR A 77 1.52 15.52 -16.49
N GLY A 78 1.72 14.89 -15.30
CA GLY A 78 0.86 15.06 -14.13
C GLY A 78 -0.32 14.10 -14.06
N GLU A 79 -0.49 13.21 -15.04
CA GLU A 79 -1.51 12.17 -14.99
C GLU A 79 -1.20 11.14 -13.89
N PRO A 80 -2.20 10.70 -13.11
CA PRO A 80 -1.97 9.75 -12.04
C PRO A 80 -1.73 8.34 -12.58
N LEU A 81 -0.57 7.77 -12.25
CA LEU A 81 -0.23 6.36 -12.47
C LEU A 81 -0.64 5.48 -11.29
N ALA A 82 -0.56 6.05 -10.08
CA ALA A 82 -1.12 5.48 -8.87
C ALA A 82 -1.63 6.60 -7.96
N LEU A 83 -2.80 6.42 -7.36
CA LEU A 83 -3.38 7.39 -6.42
C LEU A 83 -4.13 6.68 -5.30
N SER A 84 -4.27 7.34 -4.16
CA SER A 84 -5.11 6.89 -3.06
C SER A 84 -6.50 7.51 -3.18
N SER A 85 -7.52 6.67 -3.14
CA SER A 85 -8.92 7.08 -3.14
C SER A 85 -9.54 6.80 -1.79
N VAL A 86 -10.26 7.80 -1.27
CA VAL A 86 -11.02 7.63 -0.03
C VAL A 86 -12.23 6.75 -0.30
N ARG A 87 -12.29 5.64 0.41
CA ARG A 87 -13.43 4.74 0.40
C ARG A 87 -14.05 4.65 1.79
N TYR A 88 -15.28 4.21 1.85
CA TYR A 88 -16.01 4.00 3.09
C TYR A 88 -16.44 2.55 3.23
N GLU A 89 -16.11 1.94 4.36
CA GLU A 89 -16.70 0.69 4.80
C GLU A 89 -17.78 1.00 5.85
N ALA A 90 -19.02 0.63 5.59
CA ALA A 90 -20.10 0.81 6.54
C ALA A 90 -20.36 -0.49 7.30
N THR A 91 -20.45 -0.37 8.62
CA THR A 91 -20.89 -1.45 9.50
C THR A 91 -22.25 -1.13 10.09
N PHE A 92 -23.07 -2.15 10.31
CA PHE A 92 -24.41 -2.04 10.81
C PHE A 92 -24.46 -2.52 12.27
N ASP A 93 -24.95 -1.66 13.18
CA ASP A 93 -25.19 -2.01 14.59
C ASP A 93 -26.63 -2.50 14.80
N PHE A 94 -26.80 -3.81 14.87
CA PHE A 94 -28.10 -4.42 15.12
C PHE A 94 -28.55 -4.33 16.59
N ALA A 95 -27.70 -3.84 17.48
CA ALA A 95 -28.02 -3.58 18.89
C ALA A 95 -28.38 -2.11 19.16
N ALA A 96 -28.40 -1.24 18.14
CA ALA A 96 -28.70 0.19 18.30
C ALA A 96 -30.13 0.39 18.82
N GLU A 97 -30.27 1.17 19.89
CA GLU A 97 -31.57 1.45 20.52
C GLU A 97 -32.58 2.08 19.52
N GLY A 98 -32.15 3.09 18.77
CA GLY A 98 -33.02 3.75 17.78
C GLY A 98 -33.51 2.82 16.67
N PHE A 99 -32.84 1.70 16.48
CA PHE A 99 -33.23 0.66 15.52
C PHE A 99 -34.24 -0.33 16.16
N ARG A 100 -34.08 -0.65 17.46
CA ARG A 100 -34.91 -1.59 18.17
C ARG A 100 -36.23 -0.99 18.66
N ASP A 101 -36.24 0.32 18.90
CA ASP A 101 -37.44 1.07 19.36
C ASP A 101 -38.34 1.52 18.20
N ALA A 102 -37.92 1.29 16.94
CA ALA A 102 -38.72 1.62 15.79
C ALA A 102 -40.01 0.77 15.73
N LYS A 103 -41.11 1.36 15.30
CA LYS A 103 -42.38 0.63 15.14
C LYS A 103 -42.19 -0.53 14.16
N PRO A 104 -42.66 -1.77 14.48
CA PRO A 104 -42.40 -2.96 13.68
C PRO A 104 -42.82 -2.85 12.21
N GLU A 105 -43.91 -2.12 11.91
CA GLU A 105 -44.44 -1.95 10.55
C GLU A 105 -43.56 -1.03 9.70
N ASP A 106 -43.17 0.13 10.24
CA ASP A 106 -42.28 1.10 9.58
C ASP A 106 -40.92 0.49 9.37
N PHE A 107 -40.47 -0.28 10.35
CA PHE A 107 -39.20 -0.99 10.32
C PHE A 107 -39.14 -2.03 9.19
N LYS A 108 -40.16 -2.89 9.06
CA LYS A 108 -40.23 -3.92 8.03
C LYS A 108 -40.18 -3.29 6.64
N THR A 109 -40.97 -2.25 6.39
CA THR A 109 -40.99 -1.53 5.12
C THR A 109 -39.64 -0.92 4.79
N ASN A 110 -38.96 -0.34 5.78
CA ASN A 110 -37.65 0.28 5.59
C ASN A 110 -36.54 -0.75 5.34
N VAL A 111 -36.59 -1.90 6.02
CA VAL A 111 -35.62 -3.01 5.82
C VAL A 111 -35.76 -3.63 4.45
N ASP A 112 -37.00 -3.92 4.03
CA ASP A 112 -37.27 -4.49 2.72
C ASP A 112 -36.87 -3.53 1.60
N SER A 113 -37.12 -2.24 1.76
CA SER A 113 -36.70 -1.21 0.82
C SER A 113 -35.18 -1.08 0.77
N LEU A 114 -34.49 -1.11 1.93
CA LEU A 114 -33.04 -1.07 2.00
C LEU A 114 -32.42 -2.30 1.32
N ALA A 115 -32.92 -3.50 1.60
CA ALA A 115 -32.44 -4.74 0.99
C ALA A 115 -32.55 -4.69 -0.55
N LYS A 116 -33.68 -4.19 -1.06
CA LYS A 116 -33.88 -4.02 -2.50
C LYS A 116 -32.90 -3.00 -3.11
N LEU A 117 -32.75 -1.85 -2.48
CA LEU A 117 -31.86 -0.79 -2.98
C LEU A 117 -30.39 -1.21 -2.93
N LEU A 118 -29.96 -1.93 -1.89
CA LEU A 118 -28.59 -2.48 -1.82
C LEU A 118 -28.33 -3.50 -2.93
N ALA A 119 -29.27 -4.44 -3.14
CA ALA A 119 -29.12 -5.44 -4.22
C ALA A 119 -29.15 -4.81 -5.62
N GLN A 120 -29.87 -3.70 -5.80
CA GLN A 120 -29.87 -2.96 -7.07
C GLN A 120 -28.59 -2.14 -7.27
N HIS A 121 -28.07 -1.53 -6.22
CA HIS A 121 -26.85 -0.72 -6.28
C HIS A 121 -25.61 -1.59 -6.49
N PHE A 122 -25.49 -2.68 -5.75
CA PHE A 122 -24.45 -3.68 -5.92
C PHE A 122 -24.94 -4.78 -6.88
N SER A 123 -25.09 -4.44 -8.15
CA SER A 123 -25.70 -5.35 -9.14
C SER A 123 -24.81 -6.56 -9.47
N PRO A 124 -25.37 -7.66 -10.01
CA PRO A 124 -24.59 -8.81 -10.47
C PRO A 124 -23.53 -8.44 -11.53
N ALA A 125 -23.87 -7.48 -12.41
CA ALA A 125 -22.95 -7.02 -13.44
C ALA A 125 -21.76 -6.24 -12.84
N ASP A 126 -22.00 -5.45 -11.79
CA ASP A 126 -20.93 -4.75 -11.07
C ASP A 126 -20.09 -5.73 -10.26
N ALA A 127 -20.71 -6.76 -9.66
CA ALA A 127 -20.01 -7.80 -8.93
C ALA A 127 -19.03 -8.59 -9.83
N GLU A 128 -19.44 -8.93 -11.05
CA GLU A 128 -18.58 -9.57 -12.04
C GLU A 128 -17.44 -8.66 -12.50
N ARG A 129 -17.73 -7.36 -12.73
CA ARG A 129 -16.75 -6.38 -13.19
C ARG A 129 -15.71 -6.06 -12.11
N GLU A 130 -16.15 -5.90 -10.85
CA GLU A 130 -15.30 -5.42 -9.74
C GLU A 130 -14.78 -6.56 -8.85
N GLY A 131 -15.20 -7.81 -9.08
CA GLY A 131 -14.66 -9.00 -8.42
C GLY A 131 -15.09 -9.19 -6.97
N TYR A 132 -16.34 -8.84 -6.62
CA TYR A 132 -16.90 -9.10 -5.30
C TYR A 132 -18.11 -10.06 -5.36
N ASP A 133 -18.43 -10.69 -4.21
CA ASP A 133 -19.56 -11.60 -4.12
C ASP A 133 -20.88 -10.82 -4.16
N TYR A 134 -21.76 -11.14 -5.12
CA TYR A 134 -23.07 -10.53 -5.20
C TYR A 134 -23.98 -11.02 -4.08
N ILE A 135 -24.62 -10.08 -3.40
CA ILE A 135 -25.64 -10.34 -2.36
C ILE A 135 -27.01 -10.01 -2.92
N SER A 136 -27.87 -11.01 -3.07
CA SER A 136 -29.21 -10.83 -3.58
C SER A 136 -30.14 -10.11 -2.58
N GLU A 137 -31.25 -9.54 -3.06
CA GLU A 137 -32.26 -8.92 -2.22
C GLU A 137 -32.75 -9.87 -1.11
N GLN A 138 -32.94 -11.14 -1.44
CA GLN A 138 -33.40 -12.14 -0.46
C GLN A 138 -32.35 -12.44 0.60
N GLU A 139 -31.08 -12.47 0.25
CA GLU A 139 -29.97 -12.65 1.18
C GLU A 139 -29.83 -11.44 2.10
N TYR A 140 -29.93 -10.21 1.57
CA TYR A 140 -29.96 -9.00 2.40
C TYR A 140 -31.13 -9.03 3.40
N ARG A 141 -32.34 -9.40 2.97
CA ARG A 141 -33.49 -9.58 3.87
C ARG A 141 -33.18 -10.60 4.97
N ASN A 142 -32.63 -11.75 4.62
CA ASN A 142 -32.25 -12.79 5.58
C ASN A 142 -31.20 -12.27 6.57
N ILE A 143 -30.17 -11.54 6.12
CA ILE A 143 -29.17 -10.93 6.99
C ILE A 143 -29.83 -9.99 7.99
N PHE A 144 -30.69 -9.08 7.51
CA PHE A 144 -31.35 -8.12 8.38
C PHE A 144 -32.29 -8.82 9.37
N TYR A 145 -33.24 -9.64 8.92
CA TYR A 145 -34.21 -10.28 9.81
C TYR A 145 -33.60 -11.24 10.81
N THR A 146 -32.57 -12.01 10.40
CA THR A 146 -31.90 -12.93 11.32
C THR A 146 -31.17 -12.19 12.44
N ASN A 147 -30.54 -11.05 12.14
CA ASN A 147 -29.79 -10.30 13.14
C ASN A 147 -30.67 -9.41 14.02
N ILE A 148 -31.79 -8.95 13.49
CA ILE A 148 -32.81 -8.23 14.27
C ILE A 148 -33.52 -9.13 15.29
N ALA A 149 -33.79 -10.38 14.92
CA ALA A 149 -34.43 -11.35 15.78
C ALA A 149 -33.58 -11.79 16.97
N LYS A 150 -32.25 -11.52 16.94
CA LYS A 150 -31.36 -11.82 18.06
C LYS A 150 -31.64 -10.92 19.25
N GLU A 151 -31.49 -11.46 20.48
CA GLU A 151 -31.44 -10.62 21.66
C GLU A 151 -30.36 -9.55 21.55
N GLU A 152 -30.58 -8.36 22.10
CA GLU A 152 -29.66 -7.22 22.02
C GLU A 152 -28.20 -7.58 22.36
N LYS A 153 -28.03 -8.36 23.43
CA LYS A 153 -26.68 -8.81 23.87
C LYS A 153 -25.97 -9.75 22.90
N ARG A 154 -26.70 -10.36 21.97
CA ARG A 154 -26.22 -11.32 20.96
C ARG A 154 -26.21 -10.74 19.56
N ALA A 155 -26.81 -9.56 19.36
CA ALA A 155 -26.85 -8.90 18.09
C ALA A 155 -25.47 -8.33 17.73
N PRO A 156 -25.00 -8.48 16.47
CA PRO A 156 -23.73 -7.92 16.05
C PRO A 156 -23.78 -6.39 16.06
N ARG A 157 -22.74 -5.76 16.61
CA ARG A 157 -22.60 -4.29 16.67
C ARG A 157 -21.83 -3.68 15.51
N ALA A 158 -21.16 -4.50 14.71
CA ALA A 158 -20.35 -4.05 13.59
C ALA A 158 -20.37 -5.11 12.47
N LEU A 159 -21.55 -5.34 11.87
CA LEU A 159 -21.66 -6.23 10.73
C LEU A 159 -21.45 -5.45 9.43
N LYS A 160 -20.46 -5.85 8.62
CA LYS A 160 -20.32 -5.30 7.26
C LYS A 160 -21.49 -5.75 6.41
N ILE A 161 -22.20 -4.78 5.81
CA ILE A 161 -23.35 -5.03 4.95
C ILE A 161 -23.06 -4.74 3.49
N PHE A 162 -21.99 -4.01 3.20
CA PHE A 162 -21.60 -3.74 1.81
C PHE A 162 -20.60 -4.82 1.35
N PRO A 163 -20.78 -5.35 0.15
CA PRO A 163 -19.88 -6.37 -0.38
C PRO A 163 -18.49 -5.81 -0.75
N ARG A 164 -18.40 -4.48 -0.93
CA ARG A 164 -17.16 -3.73 -1.14
C ARG A 164 -17.19 -2.39 -0.43
N SER A 165 -16.05 -1.73 -0.34
CA SER A 165 -15.97 -0.33 0.02
C SER A 165 -16.64 0.55 -1.04
N VAL A 166 -17.21 1.69 -0.62
CA VAL A 166 -17.93 2.62 -1.51
C VAL A 166 -17.20 3.96 -1.59
N THR A 167 -17.33 4.65 -2.71
CA THR A 167 -16.75 5.98 -2.91
C THR A 167 -17.46 7.01 -2.04
N THR A 168 -16.84 8.19 -1.89
CA THR A 168 -17.45 9.33 -1.18
C THR A 168 -18.81 9.71 -1.76
N ASP A 169 -18.94 9.71 -3.08
CA ASP A 169 -20.17 10.09 -3.78
C ASP A 169 -21.27 9.02 -3.59
N GLU A 170 -20.93 7.74 -3.75
CA GLU A 170 -21.81 6.62 -3.45
C GLU A 170 -22.31 6.68 -2.00
N TRP A 171 -21.40 6.88 -1.04
CA TRP A 171 -21.74 6.98 0.37
C TRP A 171 -22.68 8.16 0.67
N ASN A 172 -22.40 9.33 0.08
CA ASN A 172 -23.25 10.50 0.23
C ASN A 172 -24.62 10.32 -0.42
N MET A 173 -24.69 9.63 -1.55
CA MET A 173 -25.95 9.27 -2.21
C MET A 173 -26.76 8.30 -1.34
N MET A 174 -26.14 7.21 -0.84
CA MET A 174 -26.77 6.23 0.03
C MET A 174 -27.33 6.86 1.31
N LYS A 175 -26.55 7.74 1.96
CA LYS A 175 -27.00 8.46 3.16
C LYS A 175 -28.22 9.34 2.90
N ARG A 176 -28.44 9.80 1.68
CA ARG A 176 -29.60 10.65 1.33
C ARG A 176 -30.81 9.85 0.89
N GLN A 177 -30.60 8.76 0.19
CA GLN A 177 -31.65 8.06 -0.56
C GLN A 177 -32.08 6.72 0.05
N PHE A 178 -31.18 6.06 0.80
CA PHE A 178 -31.48 4.73 1.31
C PHE A 178 -32.15 4.84 2.68
N PRO A 179 -33.29 4.16 2.89
CA PRO A 179 -33.96 4.13 4.19
C PRO A 179 -33.02 3.54 5.24
N ILE A 180 -33.20 3.90 6.50
CA ILE A 180 -32.34 3.53 7.63
C ILE A 180 -30.97 4.23 7.57
N LEU A 181 -30.29 4.30 6.42
CA LEU A 181 -29.02 5.01 6.29
C LEU A 181 -29.21 6.53 6.38
N ASN A 182 -30.35 7.05 5.90
CA ASN A 182 -30.70 8.47 5.97
C ASN A 182 -31.34 8.88 7.33
N LEU A 183 -31.81 7.90 8.11
CA LEU A 183 -32.33 8.12 9.44
C LEU A 183 -31.17 8.00 10.44
N ASN A 184 -30.98 9.01 11.27
CA ASN A 184 -29.92 9.01 12.28
C ASN A 184 -30.29 8.08 13.46
N MET A 185 -30.57 6.82 13.17
CA MET A 185 -31.03 5.80 14.11
C MET A 185 -29.89 5.10 14.86
N GLY A 186 -28.65 5.59 14.74
CA GLY A 186 -27.47 4.97 15.34
C GLY A 186 -27.07 3.63 14.74
N VAL A 187 -27.67 3.25 13.63
CA VAL A 187 -27.56 1.92 13.02
C VAL A 187 -26.29 1.75 12.24
N VAL A 188 -25.81 2.83 11.61
CA VAL A 188 -24.53 2.81 10.88
C VAL A 188 -23.45 3.32 11.79
N TYR A 189 -22.71 2.39 12.35
CA TYR A 189 -21.56 2.66 13.19
C TYR A 189 -20.33 2.82 12.31
N GLY A 190 -19.86 4.06 12.22
CA GLY A 190 -18.60 4.39 11.64
C GLY A 190 -18.43 3.88 10.20
N SER A 191 -18.74 4.76 9.25
CA SER A 191 -18.06 4.62 7.96
C SER A 191 -16.57 4.77 8.24
N GLU A 192 -15.87 3.68 8.33
CA GLU A 192 -14.43 3.73 8.45
C GLU A 192 -13.89 4.17 7.08
N ARG A 193 -13.15 5.25 7.10
CA ARG A 193 -12.46 5.74 5.91
C ARG A 193 -11.31 4.78 5.65
N VAL A 194 -11.33 4.14 4.50
CA VAL A 194 -10.25 3.29 4.01
C VAL A 194 -9.63 3.97 2.80
N ASP A 195 -8.35 4.18 2.82
CA ASP A 195 -7.63 4.67 1.65
C ASP A 195 -7.30 3.47 0.75
N GLU A 196 -7.98 3.38 -0.38
CA GLU A 196 -7.73 2.35 -1.38
C GLU A 196 -6.73 2.85 -2.41
N ARG A 197 -5.68 2.06 -2.65
CA ARG A 197 -4.70 2.37 -3.70
C ARG A 197 -5.25 1.96 -5.05
N ILE A 198 -5.42 2.95 -5.93
CA ILE A 198 -5.98 2.80 -7.28
C ILE A 198 -4.89 3.03 -8.31
N TYR A 199 -4.89 2.20 -9.34
CA TYR A 199 -4.04 2.32 -10.51
C TYR A 199 -4.96 2.54 -11.72
N PRO A 200 -5.17 3.79 -12.15
CA PRO A 200 -6.21 4.16 -13.11
C PRO A 200 -6.09 3.48 -14.47
N SER A 201 -4.87 3.11 -14.82
CA SER A 201 -4.57 2.38 -16.08
C SER A 201 -3.95 1.03 -15.73
N ASP A 202 -4.76 0.10 -15.34
CA ASP A 202 -4.50 -1.20 -14.68
C ASP A 202 -3.15 -1.87 -15.00
N ASP A 203 -2.69 -1.82 -16.25
CA ASP A 203 -1.45 -2.46 -16.71
C ASP A 203 -0.36 -1.46 -17.12
N LEU A 204 -0.62 -0.14 -17.09
CA LEU A 204 0.33 0.84 -17.59
C LEU A 204 1.51 1.02 -16.62
N ALA A 205 2.71 0.71 -17.06
CA ALA A 205 3.94 0.78 -16.28
C ALA A 205 3.88 0.01 -14.95
N ARG A 206 3.05 -1.03 -14.86
CA ARG A 206 2.72 -1.73 -13.61
C ARG A 206 3.94 -2.32 -12.91
N GLN A 207 4.92 -2.80 -13.67
CA GLN A 207 6.16 -3.35 -13.14
C GLN A 207 7.12 -2.28 -12.62
N VAL A 208 7.03 -1.08 -13.14
CA VAL A 208 7.83 0.07 -12.69
C VAL A 208 7.19 0.69 -11.45
N ILE A 209 5.89 0.99 -11.51
CA ILE A 209 5.14 1.55 -10.39
C ILE A 209 5.13 0.59 -9.21
N GLY A 210 4.90 -0.68 -9.48
CA GLY A 210 4.84 -1.72 -8.45
C GLY A 210 3.50 -1.78 -7.74
N ARG A 211 3.53 -2.25 -6.50
CA ARG A 211 2.35 -2.40 -5.64
C ARG A 211 2.62 -1.86 -4.25
N ASP A 212 1.64 -1.21 -3.69
CA ASP A 212 1.57 -0.86 -2.28
C ASP A 212 1.18 -2.07 -1.42
N GLY A 213 1.62 -2.06 -0.16
CA GLY A 213 1.19 -3.02 0.86
C GLY A 213 2.04 -4.28 1.00
N MET A 214 1.75 -5.04 2.04
CA MET A 214 2.40 -6.32 2.32
C MET A 214 1.86 -7.42 1.41
N LEU A 215 2.70 -8.01 0.59
CA LEU A 215 2.40 -9.16 -0.24
C LEU A 215 2.91 -10.42 0.46
N VAL A 216 2.02 -11.38 0.68
CA VAL A 216 2.40 -12.74 1.12
C VAL A 216 2.53 -13.61 -0.11
N ILE A 217 3.77 -13.87 -0.55
CA ILE A 217 4.04 -14.77 -1.68
C ILE A 217 4.70 -16.03 -1.13
N LYS A 218 4.03 -17.18 -1.25
CA LYS A 218 4.51 -18.50 -0.80
C LYS A 218 4.98 -18.56 0.65
N GLY A 219 4.32 -17.80 1.55
CA GLY A 219 4.66 -17.76 2.97
C GLY A 219 5.76 -16.75 3.35
N ASP A 220 6.34 -16.06 2.39
CA ASP A 220 7.25 -14.95 2.62
C ASP A 220 6.50 -13.62 2.53
N THR A 221 6.71 -12.75 3.52
CA THR A 221 6.06 -11.43 3.57
C THR A 221 6.98 -10.43 2.90
N SER A 222 6.65 -9.98 1.70
CA SER A 222 7.37 -8.86 1.04
C SER A 222 6.57 -7.57 1.22
N ARG A 223 7.27 -6.51 1.58
CA ARG A 223 6.72 -5.15 1.45
C ARG A 223 6.68 -4.82 -0.03
N GLY A 224 5.59 -4.31 -0.54
CA GLY A 224 5.42 -3.70 -1.85
C GLY A 224 6.43 -4.05 -2.96
N SER A 225 6.43 -3.29 -4.02
CA SER A 225 7.42 -3.41 -5.11
C SER A 225 7.51 -2.11 -5.90
N GLY A 226 8.54 -1.97 -6.74
CA GLY A 226 8.70 -0.86 -7.67
C GLY A 226 8.82 0.50 -6.98
N LEU A 227 8.35 1.56 -7.62
CA LEU A 227 8.38 2.92 -7.08
C LEU A 227 7.57 3.05 -5.80
N GLU A 228 6.51 2.27 -5.64
CA GLU A 228 5.73 2.22 -4.40
C GLU A 228 6.58 1.84 -3.19
N LEU A 229 7.51 0.90 -3.36
CA LEU A 229 8.43 0.50 -2.29
C LEU A 229 9.59 1.48 -2.11
N ILE A 230 10.21 1.91 -3.23
CA ILE A 230 11.39 2.76 -3.19
C ILE A 230 11.08 4.11 -2.53
N TYR A 231 9.90 4.67 -2.84
CA TYR A 231 9.48 5.97 -2.33
C TYR A 231 8.47 5.86 -1.18
N ASP A 232 8.39 4.70 -0.51
CA ASP A 232 7.41 4.46 0.55
C ASP A 232 7.51 5.49 1.68
N GLU A 233 8.71 5.87 2.09
CA GLU A 233 8.95 6.89 3.13
C GLU A 233 8.33 8.25 2.76
N TYR A 234 8.39 8.64 1.49
CA TYR A 234 7.81 9.90 1.01
C TYR A 234 6.31 9.78 0.74
N LEU A 235 5.89 8.63 0.22
CA LEU A 235 4.49 8.39 -0.17
C LEU A 235 3.58 8.20 1.04
N SER A 236 4.03 7.54 2.10
CA SER A 236 3.17 7.11 3.21
C SER A 236 2.71 8.24 4.12
N GLY A 237 3.48 9.33 4.23
CA GLY A 237 3.21 10.40 5.18
C GLY A 237 3.30 9.95 6.65
N HIS A 238 2.68 10.69 7.54
CA HIS A 238 2.69 10.41 8.97
C HIS A 238 1.28 10.39 9.56
N ASP A 239 0.92 9.28 10.17
CA ASP A 239 -0.38 9.12 10.80
C ASP A 239 -0.60 10.11 11.95
N GLY A 240 -1.81 10.62 12.03
CA GLY A 240 -2.32 11.41 13.13
C GLY A 240 -2.85 10.53 14.28
N LEU A 241 -3.17 11.18 15.38
CA LEU A 241 -3.75 10.57 16.56
C LEU A 241 -4.95 11.39 17.05
N ALA A 242 -6.08 10.75 17.30
CA ALA A 242 -7.21 11.36 17.97
C ALA A 242 -7.48 10.63 19.27
N VAL A 243 -7.73 11.39 20.33
CA VAL A 243 -8.27 10.86 21.58
C VAL A 243 -9.78 10.96 21.50
N GLU A 244 -10.45 9.85 21.68
CA GLU A 244 -11.90 9.74 21.71
C GLU A 244 -12.37 9.35 23.09
N GLN A 245 -13.47 9.94 23.53
CA GLN A 245 -14.16 9.65 24.77
C GLN A 245 -15.45 8.91 24.47
N ARG A 246 -15.74 7.89 25.28
CA ARG A 246 -17.01 7.17 25.23
C ARG A 246 -18.09 8.02 25.92
N ILE A 247 -19.13 8.35 25.18
CA ILE A 247 -20.30 9.07 25.65
C ILE A 247 -21.49 8.11 25.86
N ALA A 248 -22.65 8.65 26.26
CA ALA A 248 -23.89 7.87 26.46
C ALA A 248 -24.21 7.00 25.23
N HIS A 249 -24.84 5.85 25.47
CA HIS A 249 -25.18 4.84 24.44
C HIS A 249 -23.97 4.18 23.74
N GLY A 250 -22.74 4.36 24.28
CA GLY A 250 -21.54 3.68 23.76
C GLY A 250 -20.85 4.36 22.58
N PHE A 251 -21.29 5.56 22.19
CA PHE A 251 -20.66 6.34 21.14
C PHE A 251 -19.30 6.89 21.55
N TRP A 252 -18.39 6.98 20.58
CA TRP A 252 -17.10 7.61 20.75
C TRP A 252 -17.11 8.99 20.10
N THR A 253 -16.64 10.00 20.79
CA THR A 253 -16.50 11.34 20.26
C THR A 253 -15.09 11.85 20.48
N ARG A 254 -14.57 12.57 19.49
CA ARG A 254 -13.24 13.18 19.60
C ARG A 254 -13.27 14.28 20.66
N VAL A 255 -12.29 14.26 21.55
CA VAL A 255 -12.11 15.27 22.58
C VAL A 255 -10.88 16.13 22.29
N ASN A 256 -10.90 17.36 22.83
CA ASN A 256 -9.74 18.23 22.73
C ASN A 256 -8.69 17.77 23.75
N ASP A 257 -7.67 17.04 23.30
CA ASP A 257 -6.60 16.49 24.11
C ASP A 257 -5.24 16.90 23.52
N LYS A 258 -4.24 17.13 24.38
CA LYS A 258 -2.89 17.50 23.96
C LYS A 258 -2.19 16.43 23.12
N ARG A 259 -2.64 15.20 23.19
CA ARG A 259 -2.14 14.06 22.40
C ARG A 259 -2.68 14.04 20.98
N ASN A 260 -3.72 14.82 20.69
CA ASN A 260 -4.27 14.92 19.34
C ASN A 260 -3.20 15.48 18.39
N ARG A 261 -3.00 14.76 17.29
CA ARG A 261 -2.09 15.13 16.21
C ARG A 261 -2.80 14.93 14.89
N MET A 262 -2.78 15.93 14.03
CA MET A 262 -3.31 15.78 12.67
C MET A 262 -2.38 14.88 11.86
N PRO A 263 -2.91 14.08 10.93
CA PRO A 263 -2.06 13.37 9.99
C PRO A 263 -1.37 14.35 9.04
N GLU A 264 -0.19 13.97 8.60
CA GLU A 264 0.58 14.66 7.56
C GLU A 264 0.57 13.77 6.33
N ASP A 265 -0.15 14.19 5.28
CA ASP A 265 -0.29 13.39 4.05
C ASP A 265 1.07 13.22 3.35
N GLY A 266 1.23 12.11 2.64
CA GLY A 266 2.43 11.80 1.88
C GLY A 266 2.64 12.73 0.69
N CYS A 267 3.88 12.83 0.26
CA CYS A 267 4.26 13.61 -0.91
C CYS A 267 3.94 12.85 -2.20
N ASN A 268 3.61 13.59 -3.26
CA ASN A 268 3.50 13.01 -4.58
C ASN A 268 4.88 12.77 -5.20
N VAL A 269 5.05 11.68 -5.91
CA VAL A 269 6.23 11.36 -6.70
C VAL A 269 5.92 11.62 -8.17
N VAL A 270 6.63 12.55 -8.78
CA VAL A 270 6.52 12.81 -10.22
C VAL A 270 7.62 12.05 -10.94
N THR A 271 7.23 11.16 -11.85
CA THR A 271 8.16 10.34 -12.63
C THR A 271 8.52 11.03 -13.95
N THR A 272 9.52 10.51 -14.64
CA THR A 272 9.87 10.91 -16.00
C THR A 272 9.04 10.18 -17.06
N ILE A 273 8.18 9.25 -16.67
CA ILE A 273 7.36 8.45 -17.58
C ILE A 273 6.30 9.33 -18.25
N ASP A 274 6.28 9.31 -19.56
CA ASP A 274 5.22 9.88 -20.39
C ASP A 274 4.12 8.83 -20.59
N ALA A 275 2.92 9.09 -20.04
CA ALA A 275 1.82 8.14 -20.06
C ALA A 275 1.35 7.79 -21.49
N GLY A 276 1.36 8.78 -22.40
CA GLY A 276 0.99 8.56 -23.79
C GLY A 276 2.00 7.69 -24.54
N LEU A 277 3.30 7.95 -24.35
CA LEU A 277 4.37 7.15 -24.93
C LEU A 277 4.38 5.73 -24.34
N GLN A 278 4.21 5.60 -23.04
CA GLN A 278 4.10 4.30 -22.36
C GLN A 278 2.96 3.46 -22.94
N LYS A 279 1.77 4.07 -23.10
CA LYS A 279 0.60 3.38 -23.68
C LYS A 279 0.86 2.94 -25.13
N MET A 280 1.37 3.83 -25.96
CA MET A 280 1.68 3.53 -27.36
C MET A 280 2.73 2.42 -27.46
N ALA A 281 3.79 2.48 -26.66
CA ALA A 281 4.83 1.46 -26.63
C ALA A 281 4.29 0.11 -26.16
N THR A 282 3.38 0.09 -25.16
CA THR A 282 2.71 -1.11 -24.67
C THR A 282 1.92 -1.79 -25.77
N GLU A 283 1.12 -1.03 -26.52
CA GLU A 283 0.31 -1.54 -27.63
C GLU A 283 1.21 -2.12 -28.74
N ARG A 284 2.23 -1.37 -29.15
CA ARG A 284 3.15 -1.81 -30.23
C ARG A 284 3.97 -3.03 -29.83
N LEU A 285 4.45 -3.07 -28.59
CA LEU A 285 5.17 -4.24 -28.10
C LEU A 285 4.27 -5.48 -28.05
N ARG A 286 3.03 -5.32 -27.60
CA ARG A 286 2.04 -6.40 -27.57
C ARG A 286 1.79 -6.97 -28.97
N ASP A 287 1.55 -6.11 -29.96
CA ASP A 287 1.35 -6.52 -31.35
C ASP A 287 2.56 -7.30 -31.89
N ALA A 288 3.78 -6.84 -31.63
CA ALA A 288 5.02 -7.50 -32.02
C ALA A 288 5.17 -8.87 -31.34
N LEU A 289 4.90 -8.96 -30.04
CA LEU A 289 4.99 -10.22 -29.29
C LEU A 289 3.98 -11.28 -29.75
N ILE A 290 2.76 -10.84 -30.13
CA ILE A 290 1.76 -11.72 -30.72
C ILE A 290 2.24 -12.22 -32.08
N SER A 291 2.75 -11.33 -32.93
CA SER A 291 3.25 -11.68 -34.27
C SER A 291 4.41 -12.69 -34.23
N GLU A 292 5.30 -12.55 -33.24
CA GLU A 292 6.50 -13.37 -33.11
C GLU A 292 6.33 -14.58 -32.18
N GLU A 293 5.14 -14.76 -31.60
CA GLU A 293 4.84 -15.80 -30.61
C GLU A 293 5.89 -15.83 -29.46
N ALA A 294 6.39 -14.65 -29.07
CA ALA A 294 7.45 -14.55 -28.08
C ALA A 294 6.92 -14.74 -26.66
N SER A 295 7.75 -15.19 -25.72
CA SER A 295 7.33 -15.42 -24.32
C SER A 295 7.23 -14.12 -23.52
N PHE A 296 8.10 -13.17 -23.82
CA PHE A 296 8.14 -11.85 -23.19
C PHE A 296 8.87 -10.84 -24.09
N GLY A 297 8.72 -9.58 -23.77
CA GLY A 297 9.45 -8.50 -24.40
C GLY A 297 9.54 -7.26 -23.54
N VAL A 298 10.49 -6.42 -23.90
CA VAL A 298 10.75 -5.14 -23.26
C VAL A 298 10.83 -4.06 -24.32
N ALA A 299 10.22 -2.92 -24.05
CA ALA A 299 10.46 -1.69 -24.80
C ALA A 299 10.81 -0.56 -23.81
N MET A 300 11.92 0.13 -24.08
CA MET A 300 12.38 1.25 -23.26
C MET A 300 12.71 2.43 -24.16
N VAL A 301 12.31 3.61 -23.75
CA VAL A 301 12.68 4.88 -24.38
C VAL A 301 13.36 5.74 -23.33
N MET A 302 14.57 6.15 -23.63
CA MET A 302 15.39 7.00 -22.76
C MET A 302 15.79 8.27 -23.52
N GLU A 303 15.72 9.38 -22.87
CA GLU A 303 16.21 10.67 -23.43
C GLU A 303 17.74 10.67 -23.34
N ALA A 304 18.40 10.73 -24.50
CA ALA A 304 19.86 10.60 -24.57
C ALA A 304 20.62 11.73 -23.84
N ALA A 305 20.01 12.93 -23.76
CA ALA A 305 20.67 14.09 -23.16
C ALA A 305 20.65 14.06 -21.61
N THR A 306 19.63 13.47 -21.02
CA THR A 306 19.40 13.51 -19.55
C THR A 306 19.51 12.15 -18.88
N GLY A 307 19.36 11.06 -19.64
CA GLY A 307 19.20 9.70 -19.10
C GLY A 307 17.79 9.43 -18.55
N ASN A 308 16.83 10.36 -18.68
CA ASN A 308 15.47 10.14 -18.22
C ASN A 308 14.80 9.00 -18.97
N ILE A 309 14.22 8.07 -18.23
CA ILE A 309 13.41 6.99 -18.79
C ILE A 309 12.00 7.53 -19.05
N LEU A 310 11.66 7.71 -20.31
CA LEU A 310 10.35 8.22 -20.72
C LEU A 310 9.29 7.13 -20.82
N CYS A 311 9.72 5.89 -21.06
CA CYS A 311 8.85 4.72 -21.10
C CYS A 311 9.65 3.46 -20.77
N MET A 312 9.05 2.54 -20.01
CA MET A 312 9.60 1.21 -19.73
C MET A 312 8.45 0.20 -19.69
N VAL A 313 8.32 -0.55 -20.75
CA VAL A 313 7.28 -1.57 -20.92
C VAL A 313 7.87 -2.95 -20.73
N ASN A 314 7.20 -3.78 -19.92
CA ASN A 314 7.56 -5.17 -19.68
C ASN A 314 6.32 -6.03 -19.89
N LEU A 315 6.29 -6.81 -20.96
CA LEU A 315 5.16 -7.71 -21.25
C LEU A 315 5.61 -9.16 -21.20
N SER A 316 4.82 -9.97 -20.53
CA SER A 316 4.97 -11.44 -20.53
C SER A 316 3.68 -12.11 -20.98
N SER A 317 3.77 -13.22 -21.71
CA SER A 317 2.61 -14.04 -22.06
C SER A 317 1.97 -14.62 -20.80
N GLY A 318 0.64 -14.88 -20.86
CA GLY A 318 -0.09 -15.65 -19.88
C GLY A 318 0.34 -17.12 -19.81
N GLU A 319 -0.55 -17.99 -19.31
CA GLU A 319 -0.28 -19.44 -19.22
C GLU A 319 -0.07 -20.07 -20.60
N GLU A 320 -0.77 -19.59 -21.62
CA GLU A 320 -0.55 -19.98 -23.01
C GLU A 320 0.38 -19.00 -23.71
N ARG A 321 1.46 -19.53 -24.27
CA ARG A 321 2.46 -18.79 -25.04
C ARG A 321 1.79 -18.10 -26.24
N GLY A 322 2.06 -16.82 -26.42
CA GLY A 322 1.48 -16.04 -27.51
C GLY A 322 0.14 -15.37 -27.21
N THR A 323 -0.40 -15.52 -25.99
CA THR A 323 -1.69 -14.96 -25.60
C THR A 323 -1.60 -14.14 -24.30
N ASN A 324 -2.56 -13.22 -24.10
CA ASN A 324 -2.77 -12.50 -22.84
C ASN A 324 -1.50 -11.83 -22.26
N TYR A 325 -0.79 -11.07 -23.08
CA TYR A 325 0.38 -10.33 -22.62
C TYR A 325 0.02 -9.23 -21.62
N THR A 326 0.63 -9.31 -20.44
CA THR A 326 0.41 -8.36 -19.33
C THR A 326 1.71 -7.90 -18.72
N GLU A 327 1.70 -6.74 -18.05
CA GLU A 327 2.83 -6.22 -17.27
C GLU A 327 2.89 -6.76 -15.83
N ARG A 328 2.06 -7.72 -15.45
CA ARG A 328 1.82 -8.05 -14.02
C ARG A 328 2.80 -9.01 -13.39
N VAL A 329 3.69 -9.66 -14.15
CA VAL A 329 4.43 -10.82 -13.64
C VAL A 329 5.88 -10.51 -13.25
N TYR A 330 6.63 -9.81 -14.10
CA TYR A 330 8.08 -9.67 -13.93
C TYR A 330 8.65 -8.45 -14.67
N ASN A 331 9.58 -7.73 -14.03
CA ASN A 331 10.30 -6.64 -14.68
C ASN A 331 11.52 -7.20 -15.43
N HIS A 332 11.32 -7.58 -16.68
CA HIS A 332 12.38 -8.13 -17.52
C HIS A 332 13.47 -7.11 -17.85
N ALA A 333 13.12 -5.83 -17.96
CA ALA A 333 14.09 -4.77 -18.25
C ALA A 333 15.20 -4.70 -17.19
N MET A 334 14.86 -5.03 -15.94
CA MET A 334 15.78 -4.88 -14.81
C MET A 334 16.32 -6.18 -14.25
N ARG A 335 15.64 -7.29 -14.50
CA ARG A 335 15.89 -8.56 -13.76
C ARG A 335 16.23 -9.74 -14.66
N THR A 336 16.19 -9.57 -15.99
CA THR A 336 16.52 -10.66 -16.91
C THR A 336 17.90 -10.48 -17.47
N ALA A 337 18.81 -11.34 -17.06
CA ALA A 337 20.15 -11.42 -17.63
C ALA A 337 20.11 -12.24 -18.92
N LEU A 338 20.37 -11.60 -20.05
CA LEU A 338 20.47 -12.21 -21.36
C LEU A 338 21.82 -11.91 -21.99
N CYS A 339 22.31 -12.84 -22.83
CA CYS A 339 23.44 -12.53 -23.66
C CYS A 339 23.07 -11.40 -24.64
N PRO A 340 23.82 -10.28 -24.66
CA PRO A 340 23.48 -9.12 -25.51
C PRO A 340 23.61 -9.43 -27.01
N GLY A 341 24.27 -10.51 -27.37
CA GLY A 341 24.49 -10.89 -28.77
C GLY A 341 25.23 -9.82 -29.54
N SER A 342 24.82 -9.59 -30.78
CA SER A 342 25.48 -8.64 -31.69
C SER A 342 25.33 -7.17 -31.28
N THR A 343 24.49 -6.81 -30.33
CA THR A 343 24.45 -5.43 -29.78
C THR A 343 25.75 -5.07 -29.06
N MET A 344 26.46 -6.06 -28.51
CA MET A 344 27.77 -5.89 -27.89
C MET A 344 28.84 -5.40 -28.88
N LYS A 345 28.65 -5.61 -30.19
CA LYS A 345 29.59 -5.16 -31.22
C LYS A 345 29.67 -3.64 -31.31
N LEU A 346 28.64 -2.90 -30.89
CA LEU A 346 28.71 -1.44 -30.80
C LEU A 346 29.77 -1.02 -29.77
N ALA A 347 29.75 -1.55 -28.57
CA ALA A 347 30.74 -1.25 -27.54
C ALA A 347 32.13 -1.70 -27.95
N SER A 348 32.24 -2.86 -28.62
CA SER A 348 33.49 -3.33 -29.17
C SER A 348 34.02 -2.41 -30.27
N ALA A 349 33.17 -1.90 -31.17
CA ALA A 349 33.57 -0.95 -32.20
C ALA A 349 34.06 0.38 -31.58
N MET A 350 33.39 0.88 -30.56
CA MET A 350 33.83 2.06 -29.80
C MET A 350 35.23 1.83 -29.19
N ALA A 351 35.43 0.71 -28.52
CA ALA A 351 36.74 0.36 -27.97
C ALA A 351 37.83 0.27 -29.05
N LEU A 352 37.54 -0.33 -30.20
CA LEU A 352 38.49 -0.42 -31.32
C LEU A 352 38.87 0.96 -31.90
N LEU A 353 37.87 1.87 -31.98
CA LEU A 353 38.07 3.23 -32.50
C LEU A 353 38.81 4.12 -31.49
N GLU A 354 38.42 4.11 -30.23
CA GLU A 354 38.93 5.06 -29.24
C GLU A 354 40.28 4.63 -28.63
N ILE A 355 40.39 3.35 -28.28
CA ILE A 355 41.60 2.85 -27.62
C ILE A 355 42.34 1.76 -28.40
N GLY A 356 41.70 1.09 -29.35
CA GLY A 356 42.28 0.03 -30.18
C GLY A 356 43.16 0.53 -31.33
N GLY A 357 43.18 1.85 -31.63
CA GLY A 357 43.94 2.47 -32.70
C GLY A 357 43.48 2.04 -34.09
N MET A 358 42.18 1.78 -34.26
CA MET A 358 41.52 1.56 -35.55
C MET A 358 40.74 2.78 -35.99
N ASP A 359 40.47 2.90 -37.24
CA ASP A 359 39.47 3.77 -37.85
C ASP A 359 38.40 2.94 -38.58
N VAL A 360 37.40 3.58 -39.12
CA VAL A 360 36.26 2.91 -39.78
C VAL A 360 36.68 2.14 -41.05
N ASP A 361 37.79 2.51 -41.67
CA ASP A 361 38.34 1.91 -42.89
C ASP A 361 39.50 0.93 -42.58
N SER A 362 39.87 0.77 -41.31
CA SER A 362 40.83 -0.24 -40.87
C SER A 362 40.32 -1.64 -41.15
N THR A 363 41.20 -2.49 -41.73
CA THR A 363 40.79 -3.80 -42.23
C THR A 363 41.30 -4.97 -41.36
N VAL A 364 40.53 -6.06 -41.43
CA VAL A 364 40.91 -7.39 -40.91
C VAL A 364 40.74 -8.41 -42.02
N GLU A 365 41.71 -9.30 -42.19
CA GLU A 365 41.64 -10.37 -43.19
C GLU A 365 40.67 -11.47 -42.72
N ILE A 366 39.65 -11.80 -43.53
CA ILE A 366 38.66 -12.83 -43.30
C ILE A 366 38.62 -13.73 -44.53
N LYS A 367 38.89 -15.04 -44.34
CA LYS A 367 38.98 -16.00 -45.46
C LYS A 367 37.74 -16.85 -45.68
N GLY A 368 36.80 -16.80 -44.76
CA GLY A 368 35.59 -17.63 -44.87
C GLY A 368 34.58 -17.38 -43.78
N ALA A 369 33.51 -18.16 -43.75
CA ALA A 369 32.44 -18.04 -42.76
C ALA A 369 32.79 -18.71 -41.40
N ALA A 370 33.95 -19.30 -41.25
CA ALA A 370 34.41 -19.90 -40.00
C ALA A 370 35.91 -19.82 -39.89
N GLU A 371 36.44 -19.28 -38.80
CA GLU A 371 37.86 -19.16 -38.53
C GLU A 371 38.20 -19.43 -37.07
N THR A 372 39.50 -19.66 -36.79
CA THR A 372 40.00 -19.83 -35.43
C THR A 372 40.69 -18.55 -34.98
N VAL A 373 40.23 -17.98 -33.88
CA VAL A 373 40.83 -16.79 -33.25
C VAL A 373 41.37 -17.21 -31.89
N GLY A 374 42.67 -17.11 -31.73
CA GLY A 374 43.34 -17.69 -30.56
C GLY A 374 43.11 -19.21 -30.49
N LYS A 375 42.34 -19.69 -29.52
CA LYS A 375 41.94 -21.10 -29.34
C LYS A 375 40.48 -21.37 -29.65
N THR A 376 39.70 -20.36 -30.06
CA THR A 376 38.27 -20.46 -30.22
C THR A 376 37.86 -20.44 -31.69
N ARG A 377 37.02 -21.37 -32.10
CA ARG A 377 36.41 -21.34 -33.42
C ARG A 377 35.27 -20.33 -33.42
N VAL A 378 35.33 -19.35 -34.29
CA VAL A 378 34.33 -18.30 -34.48
C VAL A 378 33.64 -18.51 -35.83
N VAL A 379 32.32 -18.33 -35.88
CA VAL A 379 31.52 -18.55 -37.06
C VAL A 379 30.64 -17.34 -37.32
N ASP A 380 30.59 -16.90 -38.56
CA ASP A 380 29.59 -15.96 -39.07
C ASP A 380 28.41 -16.73 -39.67
N SER A 381 27.23 -16.12 -39.69
CA SER A 381 26.00 -16.68 -40.29
C SER A 381 26.12 -16.81 -41.82
N HIS A 382 27.00 -15.99 -42.42
CA HIS A 382 27.27 -15.93 -43.86
C HIS A 382 28.74 -15.56 -44.12
N ASN A 383 29.19 -15.65 -45.36
CA ASN A 383 30.57 -15.34 -45.70
C ASN A 383 30.72 -13.86 -46.05
N VAL A 384 31.07 -13.03 -45.05
CA VAL A 384 31.20 -11.56 -45.18
C VAL A 384 32.24 -11.19 -46.24
N ALA A 385 33.42 -11.83 -46.29
CA ALA A 385 34.42 -11.57 -47.28
C ALA A 385 33.91 -11.75 -48.72
N ARG A 386 33.10 -12.76 -48.95
CA ARG A 386 32.46 -13.01 -50.25
C ARG A 386 31.40 -11.93 -50.59
N GLU A 387 30.62 -11.47 -49.62
CA GLU A 387 29.61 -10.44 -49.84
C GLU A 387 30.23 -9.07 -50.12
N VAL A 388 31.29 -8.74 -49.42
CA VAL A 388 32.08 -7.51 -49.63
C VAL A 388 32.90 -7.58 -50.89
N GLY A 389 33.21 -8.81 -51.39
CA GLY A 389 34.06 -9.03 -52.55
C GLY A 389 35.55 -8.86 -52.28
N SER A 390 35.96 -8.97 -51.01
CA SER A 390 37.35 -8.81 -50.57
C SER A 390 37.58 -9.58 -49.26
N ASP A 391 38.73 -10.28 -49.18
CA ASP A 391 39.18 -10.88 -47.93
C ASP A 391 39.60 -9.85 -46.88
N SER A 392 39.90 -8.61 -47.32
CA SER A 392 40.23 -7.48 -46.46
C SER A 392 38.93 -6.70 -46.12
N VAL A 393 38.32 -7.06 -45.00
CA VAL A 393 37.03 -6.51 -44.54
C VAL A 393 37.29 -5.29 -43.63
N THR A 394 36.63 -4.15 -43.91
CA THR A 394 36.75 -2.95 -43.09
C THR A 394 35.98 -3.06 -41.78
N LEU A 395 36.27 -2.21 -40.77
CA LEU A 395 35.44 -2.10 -39.54
C LEU A 395 34.01 -1.76 -39.90
N ARG A 396 33.80 -0.86 -40.88
CA ARG A 396 32.47 -0.48 -41.39
C ARG A 396 31.70 -1.69 -41.91
N ASP A 397 32.33 -2.51 -42.77
CA ASP A 397 31.71 -3.68 -43.38
C ASP A 397 31.50 -4.78 -42.32
N GLY A 398 32.48 -5.01 -41.44
CA GLY A 398 32.39 -5.95 -40.33
C GLY A 398 31.22 -5.63 -39.38
N PHE A 399 30.98 -4.34 -39.13
CA PHE A 399 29.85 -3.87 -38.34
C PHE A 399 28.52 -3.98 -39.12
N ALA A 400 28.48 -3.51 -40.38
CA ALA A 400 27.27 -3.55 -41.21
C ALA A 400 26.74 -4.96 -41.44
N HIS A 401 27.67 -5.91 -41.67
CA HIS A 401 27.35 -7.33 -41.85
C HIS A 401 27.31 -8.13 -40.54
N SER A 402 27.50 -7.47 -39.41
CA SER A 402 27.50 -8.10 -38.09
C SER A 402 28.46 -9.31 -37.98
N SER A 403 29.68 -9.20 -38.53
CA SER A 403 30.66 -10.30 -38.54
C SER A 403 31.18 -10.60 -37.12
N ASN A 404 30.98 -11.81 -36.66
CA ASN A 404 31.60 -12.30 -35.41
C ASN A 404 33.11 -12.47 -35.59
N ILE A 405 33.56 -12.94 -36.77
CA ILE A 405 34.96 -13.19 -37.08
C ILE A 405 35.72 -11.88 -37.09
N PHE A 406 35.17 -10.82 -37.71
CA PHE A 406 35.79 -9.50 -37.72
C PHE A 406 36.05 -9.02 -36.30
N PHE A 407 34.99 -8.95 -35.47
CA PHE A 407 35.10 -8.41 -34.12
C PHE A 407 36.00 -9.29 -33.24
N ALA A 408 35.90 -10.62 -33.32
CA ALA A 408 36.75 -11.51 -32.56
C ALA A 408 38.23 -11.30 -32.92
N LYS A 409 38.57 -11.20 -34.20
CA LYS A 409 39.94 -10.95 -34.64
C LYS A 409 40.43 -9.56 -34.26
N ALA A 410 39.65 -8.53 -34.56
CA ALA A 410 40.03 -7.15 -34.27
C ALA A 410 40.30 -6.94 -32.76
N VAL A 411 39.36 -7.35 -31.91
CA VAL A 411 39.53 -7.25 -30.45
C VAL A 411 40.69 -8.09 -29.95
N TYR A 412 40.79 -9.35 -30.42
CA TYR A 412 41.88 -10.21 -30.01
C TYR A 412 43.26 -9.61 -30.39
N GLU A 413 43.44 -9.19 -31.63
CA GLU A 413 44.73 -8.65 -32.10
C GLU A 413 45.12 -7.34 -31.40
N ARG A 414 44.15 -6.51 -31.05
CA ARG A 414 44.42 -5.21 -30.43
C ARG A 414 44.59 -5.28 -28.91
N PHE A 415 44.01 -6.28 -28.24
CA PHE A 415 44.01 -6.35 -26.80
C PHE A 415 44.60 -7.65 -26.21
N LYS A 416 45.08 -8.60 -27.01
CA LYS A 416 45.63 -9.89 -26.53
C LYS A 416 46.78 -9.73 -25.54
N ASP A 417 47.58 -8.68 -25.68
CA ASP A 417 48.75 -8.42 -24.83
C ASP A 417 48.37 -7.65 -23.55
N ASP A 418 47.23 -6.95 -23.55
CA ASP A 418 46.64 -6.26 -22.40
C ASP A 418 45.12 -6.32 -22.47
N PRO A 419 44.52 -7.48 -22.15
CA PRO A 419 43.06 -7.64 -22.18
C PRO A 419 42.33 -6.75 -21.16
N LYS A 420 43.03 -6.35 -20.10
CA LYS A 420 42.45 -5.52 -19.03
C LYS A 420 42.04 -4.16 -19.56
N ARG A 421 42.80 -3.59 -20.49
CA ARG A 421 42.47 -2.33 -21.13
C ARG A 421 41.11 -2.33 -21.85
N TYR A 422 40.74 -3.48 -22.44
CA TYR A 422 39.43 -3.63 -23.07
C TYR A 422 38.30 -3.72 -22.04
N THR A 423 38.47 -4.49 -20.97
CA THR A 423 37.45 -4.63 -19.92
C THR A 423 37.28 -3.34 -19.12
N GLU A 424 38.35 -2.62 -18.78
CA GLU A 424 38.30 -1.31 -18.13
C GLU A 424 37.54 -0.29 -18.98
N TYR A 425 37.74 -0.29 -20.30
CA TYR A 425 36.98 0.59 -21.20
C TYR A 425 35.46 0.28 -21.17
N LEU A 426 35.08 -1.01 -21.10
CA LEU A 426 33.69 -1.39 -20.98
C LEU A 426 33.09 -0.98 -19.60
N GLU A 427 33.91 -1.08 -18.55
CA GLU A 427 33.52 -0.60 -17.20
C GLU A 427 33.30 0.93 -17.19
N ASP A 428 34.18 1.69 -17.88
CA ASP A 428 34.01 3.15 -18.06
C ASP A 428 32.71 3.49 -18.83
N LEU A 429 32.22 2.60 -19.69
CA LEU A 429 30.92 2.69 -20.34
C LEU A 429 29.78 2.18 -19.46
N LEU A 430 30.03 1.95 -18.16
CA LEU A 430 29.07 1.45 -17.16
C LEU A 430 28.55 0.02 -17.44
N PHE A 431 29.23 -0.77 -18.28
CA PHE A 431 28.95 -2.19 -18.34
C PHE A 431 29.38 -2.84 -17.02
N ASN A 432 28.57 -3.75 -16.51
CA ASN A 432 28.84 -4.45 -15.26
C ASN A 432 28.75 -3.58 -14.00
N ASP A 433 28.11 -2.40 -14.10
CA ASP A 433 27.81 -1.55 -12.96
C ASP A 433 26.30 -1.50 -12.73
N TYR A 434 25.90 -1.16 -11.48
CA TYR A 434 24.50 -0.98 -11.16
C TYR A 434 23.98 0.33 -11.74
N VAL A 435 22.82 0.28 -12.36
CA VAL A 435 22.18 1.45 -12.98
C VAL A 435 21.67 2.45 -11.94
N GLY A 436 21.68 2.06 -10.66
CA GLY A 436 21.34 2.96 -9.54
C GLY A 436 19.85 3.26 -9.43
N LEU A 437 18.98 2.40 -9.93
CA LEU A 437 17.52 2.53 -9.81
C LEU A 437 17.01 2.10 -8.43
N GLY A 438 17.81 2.28 -7.38
CA GLY A 438 17.45 2.05 -6.00
C GLY A 438 17.43 0.57 -5.60
N GLU A 439 16.46 0.18 -4.76
CA GLU A 439 16.34 -1.18 -4.23
C GLU A 439 15.79 -2.21 -5.24
N PHE A 440 15.66 -1.87 -6.51
CA PHE A 440 15.44 -2.89 -7.53
C PHE A 440 16.65 -3.83 -7.51
N LYS A 441 16.44 -5.10 -7.21
CA LYS A 441 17.46 -6.11 -7.42
C LYS A 441 17.69 -6.22 -8.92
N GLU A 442 18.73 -5.56 -9.38
CA GLU A 442 19.22 -5.67 -10.73
C GLU A 442 19.85 -7.06 -10.93
N ALA A 443 19.73 -7.61 -12.13
CA ALA A 443 20.26 -8.94 -12.46
C ALA A 443 21.77 -8.91 -12.66
#